data_6a5aa1ddac2ce72b37e2dc6e467dfabc
#
_entry.id   6a5aa1ddac2ce72b37e2dc6e467dfabc
#
_cell.length_a   1.000
_cell.length_b   1.000
_cell.length_c   1.000
_cell.angle_alpha   90.00
_cell.angle_beta   90.00
_cell.angle_gamma   90.00
#
_symmetry.space_group_name_H-M   'P 1'
#
loop_
_entity.id
_entity.type
_entity.pdbx_description
1 polymer ?
#
loop_
_entity_poly.entity_id
_entity_poly.type
_entity_poly.pdbx_seq_one_letter_code
_entity_poly.pdbx_strand_id
1 'polypeptide(L)'
;MSDTVLVEPTPTPRSAPLWLAGFVALVVCTNIANVITSLVERHPLLLVGLSARNRNIVLAAPSLPAWQWAIVGALRLAASATVCHMIGRCYGDRALRWFWRFLGMPQEQVAKFEQQVNSAEWFVVPFFVGSNIVWALTGAAGTKWRRLVPMFLVGIAVRFRSEEHTSELQSRVDISY
;
A
#
# COMPACT_ATOMS: atom_id res chain seq x y z
N MET A 1 13.84 -12.99 -39.22
CA MET A 1 14.11 -11.56 -38.96
C MET A 1 12.91 -11.06 -38.18
N SER A 2 13.04 -11.01 -36.85
CA SER A 2 11.94 -10.57 -35.98
C SER A 2 12.10 -9.09 -35.80
N ASP A 3 11.18 -8.32 -36.38
CA ASP A 3 11.07 -6.88 -36.14
C ASP A 3 10.77 -6.64 -34.67
N THR A 4 11.80 -6.28 -33.95
CA THR A 4 11.67 -5.78 -32.58
C THR A 4 10.98 -4.41 -32.68
N VAL A 5 9.66 -4.41 -32.53
CA VAL A 5 8.90 -3.16 -32.38
C VAL A 5 9.44 -2.47 -31.13
N LEU A 6 10.31 -1.50 -31.35
CA LEU A 6 10.77 -0.60 -30.29
C LEU A 6 9.55 0.27 -29.92
N VAL A 7 8.81 -0.15 -28.91
CA VAL A 7 7.75 0.66 -28.31
C VAL A 7 8.45 1.88 -27.72
N GLU A 8 8.25 3.04 -28.35
CA GLU A 8 8.78 4.31 -27.86
C GLU A 8 8.32 4.52 -26.41
N PRO A 9 9.24 4.92 -25.51
CA PRO A 9 8.88 5.16 -24.12
C PRO A 9 7.92 6.34 -24.05
N THR A 10 6.69 6.09 -23.59
CA THR A 10 5.70 7.13 -23.33
C THR A 10 6.32 8.23 -22.46
N PRO A 11 6.16 9.52 -22.81
CA PRO A 11 6.74 10.62 -22.03
C PRO A 11 6.19 10.59 -20.61
N THR A 12 7.10 10.65 -19.63
CA THR A 12 6.70 10.71 -18.23
C THR A 12 5.97 12.01 -17.94
N PRO A 13 4.79 11.98 -17.32
CA PRO A 13 4.06 13.20 -16.99
C PRO A 13 4.87 14.11 -16.07
N ARG A 14 4.72 15.42 -16.21
CA ARG A 14 5.43 16.44 -15.42
C ARG A 14 5.22 16.27 -13.90
N SER A 15 4.14 15.64 -13.49
CA SER A 15 3.84 15.34 -12.07
C SER A 15 4.59 14.13 -11.50
N ALA A 16 5.26 13.34 -12.34
CA ALA A 16 5.94 12.12 -11.90
C ALA A 16 6.97 12.33 -10.75
N PRO A 17 7.84 13.36 -10.78
CA PRO A 17 8.78 13.60 -9.70
C PRO A 17 8.09 13.97 -8.38
N LEU A 18 6.92 14.63 -8.43
CA LEU A 18 6.15 14.96 -7.24
C LEU A 18 5.65 13.70 -6.52
N TRP A 19 5.15 12.73 -7.27
CA TRP A 19 4.70 11.45 -6.70
C TRP A 19 5.85 10.63 -6.14
N LEU A 20 7.00 10.66 -6.81
CA LEU A 20 8.20 10.01 -6.31
C LEU A 20 8.69 10.67 -4.99
N ALA A 21 8.70 11.99 -4.92
CA ALA A 21 9.02 12.71 -3.68
C ALA A 21 8.03 12.37 -2.55
N GLY A 22 6.73 12.31 -2.86
CA GLY A 22 5.71 11.85 -1.91
C GLY A 22 5.97 10.44 -1.39
N PHE A 23 6.37 9.52 -2.26
CA PHE A 23 6.73 8.16 -1.87
C PHE A 23 7.95 8.14 -0.93
N VAL A 24 9.00 8.85 -1.28
CA VAL A 24 10.20 8.96 -0.45
C VAL A 24 9.85 9.53 0.93
N ALA A 25 9.04 10.59 0.98
CA ALA A 25 8.56 11.16 2.24
C ALA A 25 7.80 10.13 3.10
N LEU A 26 6.90 9.35 2.49
CA LEU A 26 6.17 8.28 3.19
C LEU A 26 7.09 7.18 3.72
N VAL A 27 8.13 6.81 2.96
CA VAL A 27 9.15 5.83 3.38
C VAL A 27 9.96 6.38 4.55
N VAL A 28 10.40 7.64 4.48
CA VAL A 28 11.13 8.30 5.56
C VAL A 28 10.28 8.36 6.84
N CYS A 29 9.02 8.80 6.75
CA CYS A 29 8.07 8.82 7.88
C CYS A 29 7.93 7.42 8.50
N THR A 30 7.80 6.38 7.68
CA THR A 30 7.69 5.00 8.16
C THR A 30 8.96 4.54 8.89
N ASN A 31 10.15 4.90 8.38
CA ASN A 31 11.41 4.56 9.03
C ASN A 31 11.60 5.32 10.35
N ILE A 32 11.25 6.60 10.41
CA ILE A 32 11.24 7.39 11.65
C ILE A 32 10.37 6.71 12.71
N ALA A 33 9.14 6.33 12.34
CA ALA A 33 8.22 5.63 13.25
C ALA A 33 8.76 4.29 13.75
N ASN A 34 9.57 3.59 12.95
CA ASN A 34 10.16 2.31 13.34
C ASN A 34 11.36 2.46 14.30
N VAL A 35 12.07 3.58 14.22
CA VAL A 35 13.27 3.84 15.04
C VAL A 35 12.89 4.43 16.40
N ILE A 36 11.89 5.31 16.42
CA ILE A 36 11.50 6.01 17.66
C ILE A 36 10.47 5.19 18.42
N THR A 37 10.93 4.22 19.21
CA THR A 37 10.06 3.34 20.02
C THR A 37 9.27 4.11 21.09
N SER A 38 9.79 5.23 21.61
CA SER A 38 9.11 6.08 22.58
C SER A 38 7.84 6.77 22.07
N LEU A 39 7.62 6.80 20.76
CA LEU A 39 6.37 7.31 20.17
C LEU A 39 5.14 6.48 20.58
N VAL A 40 5.30 5.20 20.86
CA VAL A 40 4.20 4.32 21.30
C VAL A 40 3.59 4.86 22.61
N GLU A 41 4.42 5.27 23.54
CA GLU A 41 3.99 5.71 24.88
C GLU A 41 3.57 7.18 24.92
N ARG A 42 4.32 8.05 24.22
CA ARG A 42 4.13 9.50 24.33
C ARG A 42 3.13 10.06 23.32
N HIS A 43 3.15 9.55 22.10
CA HIS A 43 2.35 10.08 20.99
C HIS A 43 1.86 8.94 20.05
N PRO A 44 0.98 8.04 20.53
CA PRO A 44 0.53 6.90 19.73
C PRO A 44 -0.18 7.30 18.43
N LEU A 45 -0.84 8.44 18.43
CA LEU A 45 -1.51 8.96 17.23
C LEU A 45 -0.52 9.39 16.14
N LEU A 46 0.62 9.98 16.53
CA LEU A 46 1.71 10.29 15.60
C LEU A 46 2.35 9.02 15.04
N LEU A 47 2.47 7.97 15.85
CA LEU A 47 2.99 6.68 15.39
C LEU A 47 2.15 6.12 14.23
N VAL A 48 0.82 6.10 14.39
CA VAL A 48 -0.12 5.64 13.33
C VAL A 48 -0.08 6.56 12.12
N GLY A 49 -0.02 7.86 12.32
CA GLY A 49 0.07 8.85 11.24
C GLY A 49 1.37 8.75 10.43
N LEU A 50 2.49 8.44 11.06
CA LEU A 50 3.76 8.26 10.39
C LEU A 50 3.85 6.90 9.69
N SER A 51 3.28 5.83 10.28
CA SER A 51 3.37 4.49 9.73
C SER A 51 2.13 3.66 10.01
N ALA A 52 1.40 3.30 8.96
CA ALA A 52 0.29 2.36 9.01
C ALA A 52 0.72 0.89 8.82
N ARG A 53 1.90 0.50 9.31
CA ARG A 53 2.29 -0.92 9.39
C ARG A 53 1.47 -1.62 10.47
N ASN A 54 1.09 -2.88 10.23
CA ASN A 54 0.29 -3.67 11.17
C ASN A 54 0.82 -3.60 12.60
N ARG A 55 2.14 -3.76 12.78
CA ARG A 55 2.78 -3.67 14.10
C ARG A 55 2.48 -2.35 14.81
N ASN A 56 2.63 -1.23 14.13
CA ASN A 56 2.46 0.09 14.75
C ASN A 56 0.98 0.40 15.02
N ILE A 57 0.08 -0.09 14.17
CA ILE A 57 -1.36 0.04 14.34
C ILE A 57 -1.81 -0.77 15.57
N VAL A 58 -1.37 -2.02 15.70
CA VAL A 58 -1.71 -2.89 16.85
C VAL A 58 -1.14 -2.34 18.16
N LEU A 59 0.11 -1.84 18.15
CA LEU A 59 0.74 -1.26 19.34
C LEU A 59 0.06 0.02 19.83
N ALA A 60 -0.49 0.82 18.93
CA ALA A 60 -1.18 2.07 19.26
C ALA A 60 -2.65 1.87 19.66
N ALA A 61 -3.27 0.75 19.25
CA ALA A 61 -4.70 0.50 19.45
C ALA A 61 -5.16 0.59 20.91
N PRO A 62 -4.44 0.00 21.92
CA PRO A 62 -4.87 0.08 23.32
C PRO A 62 -4.83 1.50 23.91
N SER A 63 -4.02 2.38 23.34
CA SER A 63 -3.78 3.74 23.86
C SER A 63 -4.66 4.81 23.21
N LEU A 64 -5.48 4.46 22.22
CA LEU A 64 -6.26 5.40 21.44
C LEU A 64 -7.75 5.04 21.40
N PRO A 65 -8.66 6.05 21.35
CA PRO A 65 -10.05 5.81 21.01
C PRO A 65 -10.16 5.16 19.62
N ALA A 66 -10.97 4.12 19.48
CA ALA A 66 -11.08 3.33 18.24
C ALA A 66 -11.32 4.18 16.98
N TRP A 67 -12.15 5.24 17.08
CA TRP A 67 -12.44 6.12 15.96
C TRP A 67 -11.23 6.97 15.50
N GLN A 68 -10.40 7.47 16.43
CA GLN A 68 -9.19 8.25 16.09
C GLN A 68 -8.15 7.36 15.41
N TRP A 69 -7.91 6.20 16.00
CA TRP A 69 -7.03 5.18 15.47
C TRP A 69 -7.45 4.74 14.06
N ALA A 70 -8.75 4.47 13.84
CA ALA A 70 -9.28 4.05 12.55
C ALA A 70 -9.17 5.17 11.49
N ILE A 71 -9.55 6.41 11.83
CA ILE A 71 -9.50 7.53 10.88
C ILE A 71 -8.06 7.83 10.46
N VAL A 72 -7.14 7.98 11.42
CA VAL A 72 -5.74 8.32 11.11
C VAL A 72 -5.06 7.19 10.34
N GLY A 73 -5.30 5.94 10.73
CA GLY A 73 -4.81 4.77 10.01
C GLY A 73 -5.35 4.68 8.58
N ALA A 74 -6.65 4.90 8.40
CA ALA A 74 -7.28 4.91 7.08
C ALA A 74 -6.74 6.01 6.17
N LEU A 75 -6.60 7.24 6.68
CA LEU A 75 -6.02 8.38 5.95
C LEU A 75 -4.57 8.10 5.54
N ARG A 76 -3.78 7.52 6.43
CA ARG A 76 -2.39 7.16 6.14
C ARG A 76 -2.30 6.06 5.08
N LEU A 77 -3.16 5.04 5.14
CA LEU A 77 -3.25 4.00 4.11
C LEU A 77 -3.72 4.58 2.78
N ALA A 78 -4.73 5.47 2.78
CA ALA A 78 -5.21 6.14 1.58
C ALA A 78 -4.12 6.98 0.92
N ALA A 79 -3.34 7.74 1.70
CA ALA A 79 -2.22 8.51 1.19
C ALA A 79 -1.17 7.60 0.52
N SER A 80 -0.81 6.47 1.16
CA SER A 80 0.13 5.50 0.60
C SER A 80 -0.41 4.86 -0.68
N ALA A 81 -1.66 4.42 -0.66
CA ALA A 81 -2.34 3.83 -1.82
C ALA A 81 -2.37 4.79 -3.01
N THR A 82 -2.74 6.07 -2.75
CA THR A 82 -2.80 7.11 -3.78
C THR A 82 -1.43 7.36 -4.40
N VAL A 83 -0.41 7.56 -3.59
CA VAL A 83 0.96 7.82 -4.08
C VAL A 83 1.48 6.64 -4.88
N CYS A 84 1.33 5.40 -4.39
CA CYS A 84 1.78 4.20 -5.09
C CYS A 84 1.02 3.98 -6.39
N HIS A 85 -0.31 4.17 -6.40
CA HIS A 85 -1.13 4.08 -7.61
C HIS A 85 -0.70 5.12 -8.66
N MET A 86 -0.45 6.37 -8.26
CA MET A 86 -0.01 7.41 -9.18
C MET A 86 1.40 7.16 -9.71
N ILE A 87 2.31 6.61 -8.91
CA ILE A 87 3.63 6.14 -9.38
C ILE A 87 3.43 5.03 -10.42
N GLY A 88 2.58 4.05 -10.14
CA GLY A 88 2.24 3.00 -11.08
C GLY A 88 1.74 3.56 -12.41
N ARG A 89 0.86 4.57 -12.39
CA ARG A 89 0.37 5.23 -13.61
C ARG A 89 1.45 6.02 -14.35
N CYS A 90 2.36 6.68 -13.62
CA CYS A 90 3.40 7.50 -14.24
C CYS A 90 4.57 6.69 -14.81
N TYR A 91 4.90 5.58 -14.16
CA TYR A 91 6.09 4.78 -14.47
C TYR A 91 5.75 3.33 -14.84
N GLY A 92 4.46 2.96 -14.90
CA GLY A 92 3.96 1.60 -14.97
C GLY A 92 4.72 0.69 -15.91
N ASP A 93 4.81 1.04 -17.19
CA ASP A 93 5.49 0.22 -18.19
C ASP A 93 7.00 0.05 -17.92
N ARG A 94 7.65 1.10 -17.38
CA ARG A 94 9.08 1.05 -17.05
C ARG A 94 9.33 0.27 -15.76
N ALA A 95 8.47 0.51 -14.74
CA ALA A 95 8.55 -0.18 -13.45
C ALA A 95 8.25 -1.66 -13.60
N LEU A 96 7.23 -2.02 -14.38
CA LEU A 96 6.89 -3.41 -14.69
C LEU A 96 8.02 -4.11 -15.44
N ARG A 97 8.57 -3.50 -16.51
CA ARG A 97 9.70 -4.08 -17.24
C ARG A 97 10.93 -4.29 -16.37
N TRP A 98 11.25 -3.34 -15.49
CA TRP A 98 12.35 -3.48 -14.52
C TRP A 98 12.08 -4.62 -13.53
N PHE A 99 10.87 -4.69 -12.99
CA PHE A 99 10.45 -5.70 -12.03
C PHE A 99 10.48 -7.11 -12.62
N TRP A 100 9.95 -7.27 -13.85
CA TRP A 100 9.96 -8.56 -14.56
C TRP A 100 11.37 -9.00 -14.93
N ARG A 101 12.23 -8.04 -15.32
CA ARG A 101 13.66 -8.33 -15.57
C ARG A 101 14.35 -8.80 -14.28
N PHE A 102 14.05 -8.18 -13.16
CA PHE A 102 14.61 -8.54 -11.86
C PHE A 102 14.15 -9.94 -11.41
N LEU A 103 12.90 -10.32 -11.66
CA LEU A 103 12.36 -11.65 -11.37
C LEU A 103 12.75 -12.72 -12.40
N GLY A 104 13.40 -12.34 -13.52
CA GLY A 104 13.77 -13.27 -14.59
C GLY A 104 12.57 -13.90 -15.31
N MET A 105 11.39 -13.28 -15.27
CA MET A 105 10.18 -13.82 -15.89
C MET A 105 10.14 -13.56 -17.41
N PRO A 106 9.79 -14.55 -18.25
CA PRO A 106 9.58 -14.37 -19.68
C PRO A 106 8.39 -13.44 -19.96
N GLN A 107 8.48 -12.63 -21.03
CA GLN A 107 7.44 -11.65 -21.38
C GLN A 107 6.05 -12.26 -21.58
N GLU A 108 5.97 -13.51 -22.06
CA GLU A 108 4.69 -14.21 -22.25
C GLU A 108 3.98 -14.52 -20.91
N GLN A 109 4.73 -14.76 -19.84
CA GLN A 109 4.17 -14.97 -18.51
C GLN A 109 3.68 -13.65 -17.88
N VAL A 110 4.32 -12.53 -18.23
CA VAL A 110 3.92 -11.21 -17.77
C VAL A 110 2.51 -10.86 -18.24
N ALA A 111 2.22 -11.04 -19.53
CA ALA A 111 0.90 -10.75 -20.10
C ALA A 111 -0.20 -11.63 -19.45
N LYS A 112 0.07 -12.91 -19.20
CA LYS A 112 -0.85 -13.80 -18.48
C LYS A 112 -1.06 -13.35 -17.03
N PHE A 113 0.00 -12.92 -16.35
CA PHE A 113 -0.07 -12.43 -14.99
C PHE A 113 -0.87 -11.12 -14.90
N GLU A 114 -0.66 -10.17 -15.80
CA GLU A 114 -1.44 -8.93 -15.88
C GLU A 114 -2.93 -9.22 -16.10
N GLN A 115 -3.26 -10.17 -16.95
CA GLN A 115 -4.63 -10.58 -17.20
C GLN A 115 -5.25 -11.26 -15.96
N GLN A 116 -4.49 -12.09 -15.25
CA GLN A 116 -4.94 -12.72 -14.00
C GLN A 116 -5.10 -11.71 -12.86
N VAL A 117 -4.20 -10.74 -12.73
CA VAL A 117 -4.32 -9.66 -11.74
C VAL A 117 -5.57 -8.84 -12.00
N ASN A 118 -5.86 -8.48 -13.25
CA ASN A 118 -7.08 -7.75 -13.62
C ASN A 118 -8.37 -8.52 -13.28
N SER A 119 -8.38 -9.83 -13.43
CA SER A 119 -9.55 -10.66 -13.06
C SER A 119 -9.67 -10.87 -11.55
N ALA A 120 -8.54 -10.89 -10.84
CA ALA A 120 -8.47 -11.10 -9.39
C ALA A 120 -8.50 -9.81 -8.56
N GLU A 121 -8.56 -8.61 -9.18
CA GLU A 121 -8.54 -7.32 -8.47
C GLU A 121 -9.51 -7.25 -7.28
N TRP A 122 -10.71 -7.80 -7.45
CA TRP A 122 -11.74 -7.80 -6.41
C TRP A 122 -11.37 -8.54 -5.13
N PHE A 123 -10.46 -9.50 -5.22
CA PHE A 123 -9.94 -10.25 -4.06
C PHE A 123 -8.59 -9.71 -3.60
N VAL A 124 -7.70 -9.42 -4.55
CA VAL A 124 -6.33 -9.01 -4.27
C VAL A 124 -6.28 -7.64 -3.62
N VAL A 125 -7.01 -6.66 -4.13
CA VAL A 125 -6.96 -5.28 -3.61
C VAL A 125 -7.49 -5.18 -2.17
N PRO A 126 -8.68 -5.72 -1.80
CA PRO A 126 -9.13 -5.69 -0.41
C PRO A 126 -8.23 -6.46 0.55
N PHE A 127 -7.74 -7.63 0.13
CA PHE A 127 -6.89 -8.46 0.98
C PHE A 127 -5.52 -7.82 1.24
N PHE A 128 -4.94 -7.19 0.21
CA PHE A 128 -3.64 -6.53 0.28
C PHE A 128 -3.72 -5.00 0.36
N VAL A 129 -4.76 -4.46 1.02
CA VAL A 129 -5.01 -3.01 1.09
C VAL A 129 -3.81 -2.19 1.62
N GLY A 130 -2.98 -2.80 2.46
CA GLY A 130 -1.74 -2.20 2.98
C GLY A 130 -0.50 -2.40 2.11
N SER A 131 -0.61 -3.09 0.97
CA SER A 131 0.54 -3.39 0.10
C SER A 131 0.77 -2.28 -0.94
N ASN A 132 1.88 -1.58 -0.81
CA ASN A 132 2.31 -0.55 -1.77
C ASN A 132 2.49 -1.11 -3.19
N ILE A 133 2.91 -2.37 -3.31
CA ILE A 133 3.14 -3.05 -4.59
C ILE A 133 1.81 -3.26 -5.32
N VAL A 134 0.79 -3.74 -4.62
CA VAL A 134 -0.54 -3.96 -5.22
C VAL A 134 -1.11 -2.65 -5.75
N TRP A 135 -1.00 -1.54 -5.00
CA TRP A 135 -1.43 -0.23 -5.46
C TRP A 135 -0.64 0.29 -6.65
N ALA A 136 0.67 0.05 -6.71
CA ALA A 136 1.48 0.38 -7.88
C ALA A 136 1.06 -0.44 -9.10
N LEU A 137 0.76 -1.73 -8.94
CA LEU A 137 0.26 -2.59 -10.02
C LEU A 137 -1.10 -2.13 -10.55
N THR A 138 -2.06 -1.77 -9.68
CA THR A 138 -3.35 -1.21 -10.12
C THR A 138 -3.17 0.10 -10.89
N GLY A 139 -2.18 0.91 -10.50
CA GLY A 139 -1.79 2.12 -11.22
C GLY A 139 -1.23 1.82 -12.60
N ALA A 140 -0.31 0.87 -12.70
CA ALA A 140 0.28 0.43 -13.96
C ALA A 140 -0.75 -0.20 -14.91
N ALA A 141 -1.71 -0.97 -14.38
CA ALA A 141 -2.84 -1.52 -15.12
C ALA A 141 -3.87 -0.47 -15.54
N GLY A 142 -3.73 0.79 -15.13
CA GLY A 142 -4.64 1.88 -15.47
C GLY A 142 -6.03 1.77 -14.84
N THR A 143 -6.18 1.02 -13.76
CA THR A 143 -7.47 0.79 -13.08
C THR A 143 -8.08 2.13 -12.62
N LYS A 144 -9.37 2.31 -12.85
CA LYS A 144 -10.08 3.56 -12.52
C LYS A 144 -10.38 3.66 -11.03
N TRP A 145 -10.22 4.85 -10.44
CA TRP A 145 -10.50 5.13 -9.03
C TRP A 145 -11.91 4.73 -8.58
N ARG A 146 -12.93 4.88 -9.46
CA ARG A 146 -14.30 4.45 -9.16
C ARG A 146 -14.41 2.98 -8.78
N ARG A 147 -13.50 2.14 -9.30
CA ARG A 147 -13.45 0.72 -9.02
C ARG A 147 -12.62 0.42 -7.77
N LEU A 148 -11.55 1.17 -7.57
CA LEU A 148 -10.62 0.98 -6.46
C LEU A 148 -11.16 1.47 -5.11
N VAL A 149 -11.91 2.57 -5.09
CA VAL A 149 -12.45 3.15 -3.84
C VAL A 149 -13.30 2.15 -3.05
N PRO A 150 -14.31 1.47 -3.61
CA PRO A 150 -15.09 0.51 -2.86
C PRO A 150 -14.25 -0.68 -2.37
N MET A 151 -13.32 -1.18 -3.19
CA MET A 151 -12.39 -2.24 -2.79
C MET A 151 -11.49 -1.81 -1.62
N PHE A 152 -11.01 -0.58 -1.66
CA PHE A 152 -10.20 0.01 -0.60
C PHE A 152 -10.99 0.12 0.71
N LEU A 153 -12.22 0.61 0.66
CA LEU A 153 -13.08 0.73 1.84
C LEU A 153 -13.38 -0.64 2.47
N VAL A 154 -13.71 -1.64 1.66
CA VAL A 154 -13.92 -3.01 2.12
C VAL A 154 -12.64 -3.56 2.77
N GLY A 155 -11.48 -3.39 2.10
CA GLY A 155 -10.21 -3.85 2.60
C GLY A 155 -9.80 -3.18 3.92
N ILE A 156 -10.03 -1.88 4.07
CA ILE A 156 -9.81 -1.15 5.34
C ILE A 156 -10.74 -1.68 6.44
N ALA A 157 -12.02 -1.85 6.15
CA ALA A 157 -12.98 -2.33 7.14
C ALA A 157 -12.62 -3.74 7.66
N VAL A 158 -12.27 -4.66 6.75
CA VAL A 158 -11.82 -6.00 7.10
C VAL A 158 -10.52 -5.94 7.92
N ARG A 159 -9.56 -5.15 7.48
CA ARG A 159 -8.25 -5.03 8.12
C ARG A 159 -8.38 -4.50 9.54
N PHE A 160 -9.08 -3.38 9.75
CA PHE A 160 -9.22 -2.79 11.09
C PHE A 160 -10.00 -3.70 12.03
N ARG A 161 -11.01 -4.40 11.54
CA ARG A 161 -11.74 -5.38 12.35
C ARG A 161 -10.84 -6.54 12.80
N SER A 162 -9.96 -7.03 11.94
CA SER A 162 -9.01 -8.08 12.30
C SER A 162 -7.94 -7.60 13.29
N GLU A 163 -7.48 -6.36 13.15
CA GLU A 163 -6.47 -5.77 14.04
C GLU A 163 -7.05 -5.45 15.43
N GLU A 164 -8.30 -4.95 15.51
CA GLU A 164 -9.04 -4.75 16.76
C GLU A 164 -9.20 -6.07 17.52
N HIS A 165 -9.64 -7.11 16.84
CA HIS A 165 -9.80 -8.43 17.45
C HIS A 165 -8.48 -9.02 17.93
N THR A 166 -7.40 -8.81 17.19
CA THR A 166 -6.05 -9.24 17.59
C THR A 166 -5.57 -8.50 18.86
N SER A 167 -5.82 -7.19 18.96
CA SER A 167 -5.44 -6.40 20.13
C SER A 167 -6.21 -6.79 21.39
N GLU A 168 -7.49 -7.13 21.27
CA GLU A 168 -8.30 -7.63 22.37
C GLU A 168 -7.81 -8.99 22.89
N LEU A 169 -7.43 -9.90 21.98
CA LEU A 169 -6.87 -11.20 22.37
C LEU A 169 -5.54 -11.03 23.10
N GLN A 170 -4.69 -10.13 22.63
CA GLN A 170 -3.38 -9.86 23.24
C GLN A 170 -3.54 -9.28 24.65
N SER A 171 -4.47 -8.34 24.85
CA SER A 171 -4.75 -7.78 26.17
C SER A 171 -5.28 -8.83 27.19
N ARG A 172 -6.04 -9.81 26.73
CA ARG A 172 -6.54 -10.90 27.59
C ARG A 172 -5.44 -11.88 28.03
N VAL A 173 -4.45 -12.11 27.16
CA VAL A 173 -3.30 -12.98 27.47
C VAL A 173 -2.40 -12.31 28.51
N ASP A 174 -2.15 -11.00 28.37
CA ASP A 174 -1.29 -10.24 29.30
C ASP A 174 -1.88 -10.12 30.71
N ILE A 175 -3.20 -10.26 30.88
CA ILE A 175 -3.89 -10.24 32.18
C ILE A 175 -3.85 -11.61 32.87
N SER A 176 -3.50 -12.67 32.16
CA SER A 176 -3.48 -14.05 32.69
C SER A 176 -2.13 -14.50 33.27
N TYR A 177 -1.14 -13.62 33.27
CA TYR A 177 0.18 -13.80 33.91
C TYR A 177 0.34 -12.84 35.06
#